data_75bc229a337e92dadfaf120f5f9f4384
#
_entry.id   75bc229a337e92dadfaf120f5f9f4384
#
_cell.length_a   1.000
_cell.length_b   1.000
_cell.length_c   1.000
_cell.angle_alpha   90.00
_cell.angle_beta   90.00
_cell.angle_gamma   90.00
#
_symmetry.space_group_name_H-M   'P 1'
#
loop_
_entity.id
_entity.type
_entity.pdbx_description
1 polymer ?
#
loop_
_entity_poly.entity_id
_entity_poly.type
_entity_poly.pdbx_seq_one_letter_code
_entity_poly.pdbx_strand_id
1 'polypeptide(L)'
;MIQSLLLDLDDTLLGNEVDAFMKGYFGLLSDYAGKMFDASIFMPKLMTATQAMIKDTDPTFTNDQVFWRSFEVLIDGKRDELEPFFQAFYEQEFGRLRLTTQQRPAAATIIRAAREQGLSIVVATNPLFPRIAIEQRLEWAGIPVGDHDFALVTCYENMHAAKPQQAYYREILAAIGVEPDQALMVGDDWQNDILPAAAVGLHTFWIAPNDAVADDPTLISGRGSLDDLAERVTNGWLQELDTPA
;
A
#
# COMPACT_ATOMS: atom_id res chain seq x y z
N MET A 1 -14.23 -14.33 -14.01
CA MET A 1 -12.81 -14.38 -14.50
C MET A 1 -12.05 -13.25 -13.88
N ILE A 2 -10.92 -13.53 -13.24
CA ILE A 2 -10.08 -12.48 -12.64
C ILE A 2 -9.62 -11.50 -13.72
N GLN A 3 -9.82 -10.21 -13.48
CA GLN A 3 -9.48 -9.12 -14.37
C GLN A 3 -8.44 -8.18 -13.78
N SER A 4 -8.25 -8.20 -12.45
CA SER A 4 -7.31 -7.32 -11.76
C SER A 4 -6.58 -8.00 -10.62
N LEU A 5 -5.29 -7.67 -10.47
CA LEU A 5 -4.50 -7.94 -9.27
C LEU A 5 -4.32 -6.66 -8.46
N LEU A 6 -4.73 -6.69 -7.21
CA LEU A 6 -4.46 -5.67 -6.20
C LEU A 6 -3.30 -6.17 -5.35
N LEU A 7 -2.15 -5.53 -5.47
CA LEU A 7 -0.90 -5.98 -4.86
C LEU A 7 -0.50 -5.00 -3.76
N ASP A 8 -0.39 -5.49 -2.53
CA ASP A 8 0.23 -4.70 -1.48
C ASP A 8 1.72 -4.51 -1.74
N LEU A 9 2.35 -3.51 -1.11
CA LEU A 9 3.73 -3.14 -1.37
C LEU A 9 4.68 -3.61 -0.27
N ASP A 10 4.47 -3.10 0.95
CA ASP A 10 5.41 -3.31 2.05
C ASP A 10 5.30 -4.75 2.58
N ASP A 11 6.42 -5.42 2.71
CA ASP A 11 6.58 -6.85 3.00
C ASP A 11 5.83 -7.83 2.06
N THR A 12 5.22 -7.29 1.01
CA THR A 12 4.62 -8.05 -0.10
C THR A 12 5.52 -7.95 -1.36
N LEU A 13 5.40 -6.88 -2.15
CA LEU A 13 6.24 -6.68 -3.35
C LEU A 13 7.67 -6.22 -3.02
N LEU A 14 7.82 -5.44 -1.95
CA LEU A 14 9.08 -4.98 -1.40
C LEU A 14 9.33 -5.67 -0.06
N GLY A 15 10.44 -6.38 0.07
CA GLY A 15 10.83 -6.96 1.36
C GLY A 15 11.30 -5.86 2.30
N ASN A 16 10.55 -5.62 3.37
CA ASN A 16 10.92 -4.73 4.46
C ASN A 16 10.23 -5.19 5.74
N GLU A 17 10.99 -5.29 6.79
CA GLU A 17 10.40 -5.46 8.11
C GLU A 17 9.76 -4.13 8.51
N VAL A 18 8.42 -4.09 8.55
CA VAL A 18 7.64 -2.86 8.72
C VAL A 18 8.06 -2.07 9.97
N ASP A 19 8.27 -2.75 11.11
CA ASP A 19 8.69 -2.10 12.35
C ASP A 19 10.07 -1.44 12.22
N ALA A 20 11.02 -2.11 11.58
CA ALA A 20 12.37 -1.57 11.36
C ALA A 20 12.33 -0.38 10.37
N PHE A 21 11.54 -0.51 9.30
CA PHE A 21 11.32 0.57 8.34
C PHE A 21 10.69 1.80 9.00
N MET A 22 9.59 1.62 9.75
CA MET A 22 8.90 2.71 10.43
C MET A 22 9.77 3.40 11.47
N LYS A 23 10.57 2.63 12.22
CA LYS A 23 11.55 3.20 13.16
C LYS A 23 12.59 4.05 12.43
N GLY A 24 13.11 3.58 11.32
CA GLY A 24 14.05 4.33 10.48
C GLY A 24 13.42 5.60 9.92
N TYR A 25 12.21 5.49 9.38
CA TYR A 25 11.43 6.61 8.84
C TYR A 25 11.20 7.71 9.88
N PHE A 26 10.66 7.34 11.06
CA PHE A 26 10.42 8.32 12.12
C PHE A 26 11.70 8.94 12.65
N GLY A 27 12.80 8.18 12.71
CA GLY A 27 14.13 8.71 13.06
C GLY A 27 14.56 9.79 12.08
N LEU A 28 14.59 9.49 10.78
CA LEU A 28 14.99 10.44 9.75
C LEU A 28 14.07 11.66 9.69
N LEU A 29 12.75 11.44 9.78
CA LEU A 29 11.78 12.53 9.74
C LEU A 29 11.90 13.44 10.97
N SER A 30 12.10 12.87 12.15
CA SER A 30 12.30 13.64 13.39
C SER A 30 13.57 14.50 13.32
N ASP A 31 14.68 13.92 12.86
CA ASP A 31 15.94 14.64 12.67
C ASP A 31 15.80 15.78 11.64
N TYR A 32 15.11 15.51 10.54
CA TYR A 32 14.84 16.50 9.50
C TYR A 32 13.94 17.63 10.00
N ALA A 33 12.83 17.26 10.65
CA ALA A 33 11.87 18.21 11.20
C ALA A 33 12.49 19.07 12.31
N GLY A 34 13.51 18.58 13.01
CA GLY A 34 14.29 19.33 13.99
C GLY A 34 14.95 20.61 13.46
N LYS A 35 15.03 20.76 12.13
CA LYS A 35 15.48 22.03 11.48
C LYS A 35 14.46 23.15 11.60
N MET A 36 13.18 22.82 11.85
CA MET A 36 12.05 23.78 11.86
C MET A 36 11.25 23.71 13.16
N PHE A 37 11.16 22.52 13.79
CA PHE A 37 10.29 22.26 14.92
C PHE A 37 11.07 21.63 16.10
N ASP A 38 10.52 21.77 17.30
CA ASP A 38 10.90 20.89 18.41
C ASP A 38 10.35 19.48 18.15
N ALA A 39 11.24 18.50 18.06
CA ALA A 39 10.87 17.11 17.75
C ALA A 39 9.92 16.51 18.80
N SER A 40 10.00 16.93 20.07
CA SER A 40 9.11 16.47 21.14
C SER A 40 7.66 16.93 20.94
N ILE A 41 7.46 18.03 20.20
CA ILE A 41 6.16 18.60 19.86
C ILE A 41 5.68 18.08 18.50
N PHE A 42 6.59 18.01 17.53
CA PHE A 42 6.28 17.64 16.14
C PHE A 42 5.71 16.22 16.01
N MET A 43 6.43 15.22 16.54
CA MET A 43 6.05 13.81 16.35
C MET A 43 4.67 13.45 16.90
N PRO A 44 4.27 13.87 18.14
CA PRO A 44 2.92 13.64 18.62
C PRO A 44 1.84 14.28 17.74
N LYS A 45 2.10 15.49 17.20
CA LYS A 45 1.16 16.19 16.31
C LYS A 45 1.01 15.50 14.96
N LEU A 46 2.12 15.06 14.37
CA LEU A 46 2.14 14.25 13.16
C LEU A 46 1.29 12.98 13.34
N MET A 47 1.53 12.23 14.42
CA MET A 47 0.79 11.02 14.72
C MET A 47 -0.70 11.27 14.93
N THR A 48 -1.05 12.40 15.57
CA THR A 48 -2.46 12.79 15.77
C THR A 48 -3.14 13.08 14.43
N ALA A 49 -2.50 13.82 13.53
CA ALA A 49 -3.03 14.11 12.20
C ALA A 49 -3.16 12.84 11.34
N THR A 50 -2.15 11.95 11.40
CA THR A 50 -2.21 10.64 10.73
C THR A 50 -3.35 9.78 11.26
N GLN A 51 -3.58 9.76 12.57
CA GLN A 51 -4.71 9.04 13.17
C GLN A 51 -6.07 9.64 12.78
N ALA A 52 -6.17 10.95 12.61
CA ALA A 52 -7.39 11.60 12.12
C ALA A 52 -7.67 11.14 10.67
N MET A 53 -6.66 11.12 9.81
CA MET A 53 -6.75 10.64 8.44
C MET A 53 -7.19 9.16 8.36
N ILE A 54 -6.53 8.28 9.14
CA ILE A 54 -6.86 6.83 9.14
C ILE A 54 -8.31 6.57 9.59
N LYS A 55 -8.84 7.39 10.50
CA LYS A 55 -10.20 7.22 11.06
C LYS A 55 -11.27 7.90 10.24
N ASP A 56 -10.88 8.77 9.32
CA ASP A 56 -11.86 9.50 8.52
C ASP A 56 -12.62 8.54 7.60
N THR A 57 -13.90 8.81 7.44
CA THR A 57 -14.81 8.03 6.60
C THR A 57 -15.64 8.92 5.67
N ASP A 58 -15.33 10.20 5.63
CA ASP A 58 -15.99 11.16 4.75
C ASP A 58 -15.39 11.07 3.34
N PRO A 59 -16.13 10.53 2.35
CA PRO A 59 -15.60 10.36 1.00
C PRO A 59 -15.42 11.67 0.23
N THR A 60 -15.70 12.83 0.86
CA THR A 60 -15.56 14.14 0.21
C THR A 60 -14.12 14.62 0.15
N PHE A 61 -13.28 14.16 1.09
CA PHE A 61 -11.91 14.63 1.24
C PHE A 61 -10.93 13.48 1.08
N THR A 62 -9.88 13.71 0.28
CA THR A 62 -8.79 12.75 0.18
C THR A 62 -7.99 12.67 1.49
N ASN A 63 -7.25 11.58 1.67
CA ASN A 63 -6.47 11.36 2.88
C ASN A 63 -5.47 12.51 3.14
N ASP A 64 -4.85 13.08 2.11
CA ASP A 64 -3.96 14.22 2.24
C ASP A 64 -4.70 15.46 2.73
N GLN A 65 -5.91 15.72 2.23
CA GLN A 65 -6.73 16.86 2.67
C GLN A 65 -7.12 16.73 4.13
N VAL A 66 -7.51 15.53 4.57
CA VAL A 66 -7.83 15.26 5.98
C VAL A 66 -6.61 15.43 6.87
N PHE A 67 -5.46 14.86 6.43
CA PHE A 67 -4.19 15.01 7.15
C PHE A 67 -3.81 16.48 7.32
N TRP A 68 -3.75 17.24 6.21
CA TRP A 68 -3.32 18.64 6.26
C TRP A 68 -4.27 19.52 7.07
N ARG A 69 -5.58 19.36 6.94
CA ARG A 69 -6.56 20.10 7.77
C ARG A 69 -6.35 19.88 9.26
N SER A 70 -6.02 18.67 9.67
CA SER A 70 -5.69 18.36 11.06
C SER A 70 -4.31 18.88 11.47
N PHE A 71 -3.32 18.69 10.62
CA PHE A 71 -1.92 18.99 10.92
C PHE A 71 -1.67 20.50 11.02
N GLU A 72 -2.23 21.31 10.11
CA GLU A 72 -2.13 22.76 10.15
C GLU A 72 -2.60 23.35 11.49
N VAL A 73 -3.75 22.88 11.97
CA VAL A 73 -4.30 23.30 13.27
C VAL A 73 -3.41 22.87 14.43
N LEU A 74 -2.91 21.64 14.38
CA LEU A 74 -2.07 21.08 15.45
C LEU A 74 -0.71 21.78 15.53
N ILE A 75 -0.07 22.06 14.38
CA ILE A 75 1.29 22.63 14.33
C ILE A 75 1.31 24.15 14.38
N ASP A 76 0.15 24.80 14.23
CA ASP A 76 -0.01 26.25 14.06
C ASP A 76 0.79 26.78 12.86
N GLY A 77 0.59 26.14 11.71
CA GLY A 77 1.30 26.44 10.45
C GLY A 77 0.38 26.23 9.25
N LYS A 78 0.81 26.70 8.09
CA LYS A 78 0.05 26.59 6.84
C LYS A 78 0.64 25.54 5.92
N ARG A 79 -0.21 24.80 5.21
CA ARG A 79 0.18 23.79 4.24
C ARG A 79 1.20 24.37 3.21
N ASP A 80 0.89 25.52 2.64
CA ASP A 80 1.73 26.14 1.60
C ASP A 80 3.18 26.43 2.06
N GLU A 81 3.38 26.60 3.37
CA GLU A 81 4.70 26.83 3.97
C GLU A 81 5.38 25.51 4.35
N LEU A 82 4.62 24.52 4.79
CA LEU A 82 5.11 23.26 5.36
C LEU A 82 5.29 22.17 4.30
N GLU A 83 4.41 22.08 3.34
CA GLU A 83 4.44 21.02 2.31
C GLU A 83 5.75 21.02 1.51
N PRO A 84 6.30 22.19 1.05
CA PRO A 84 7.61 22.21 0.39
C PRO A 84 8.76 21.73 1.28
N PHE A 85 8.69 21.98 2.59
CA PHE A 85 9.69 21.51 3.53
C PHE A 85 9.66 19.96 3.64
N PHE A 86 8.47 19.36 3.74
CA PHE A 86 8.35 17.91 3.80
C PHE A 86 8.58 17.26 2.43
N GLN A 87 8.22 17.92 1.34
CA GLN A 87 8.58 17.46 -0.01
C GLN A 87 10.09 17.29 -0.14
N ALA A 88 10.86 18.27 0.32
CA ALA A 88 12.33 18.22 0.32
C ALA A 88 12.88 17.07 1.19
N PHE A 89 12.21 16.69 2.27
CA PHE A 89 12.57 15.51 3.05
C PHE A 89 12.45 14.23 2.19
N TYR A 90 11.34 14.05 1.48
CA TYR A 90 11.15 12.87 0.63
C TYR A 90 12.15 12.83 -0.53
N GLU A 91 12.53 13.98 -1.06
CA GLU A 91 13.51 14.07 -2.16
C GLU A 91 14.95 13.81 -1.70
N GLN A 92 15.33 14.22 -0.50
CA GLN A 92 16.73 14.27 -0.07
C GLN A 92 17.10 13.20 0.94
N GLU A 93 16.19 12.83 1.84
CA GLU A 93 16.51 11.98 2.99
C GLU A 93 15.81 10.62 2.95
N PHE A 94 14.57 10.55 2.44
CA PHE A 94 13.75 9.34 2.45
C PHE A 94 14.42 8.17 1.72
N GLY A 95 15.16 8.45 0.63
CA GLY A 95 15.92 7.47 -0.13
C GLY A 95 16.93 6.65 0.68
N ARG A 96 17.35 7.13 1.86
CA ARG A 96 18.26 6.42 2.78
C ARG A 96 17.64 5.16 3.35
N LEU A 97 16.30 5.10 3.41
CA LEU A 97 15.56 3.93 3.89
C LEU A 97 15.66 2.72 2.95
N ARG A 98 16.08 2.91 1.69
CA ARG A 98 16.33 1.82 0.75
C ARG A 98 17.24 0.73 1.34
N LEU A 99 18.19 1.12 2.19
CA LEU A 99 19.13 0.18 2.81
C LEU A 99 18.47 -0.78 3.83
N THR A 100 17.24 -0.48 4.26
CA THR A 100 16.44 -1.33 5.16
C THR A 100 15.46 -2.22 4.39
N THR A 101 15.46 -2.15 3.07
CA THR A 101 14.55 -2.90 2.21
C THR A 101 15.29 -3.93 1.35
N GLN A 102 14.55 -4.91 0.87
CA GLN A 102 15.06 -5.96 -0.01
C GLN A 102 14.17 -6.10 -1.25
N GLN A 103 14.78 -5.99 -2.42
CA GLN A 103 14.09 -6.28 -3.68
C GLN A 103 13.70 -7.76 -3.74
N ARG A 104 12.45 -8.02 -4.14
CA ARG A 104 11.91 -9.36 -4.38
C ARG A 104 11.71 -9.56 -5.89
N PRO A 105 12.56 -10.34 -6.59
CA PRO A 105 12.48 -10.50 -8.06
C PRO A 105 11.13 -11.08 -8.54
N ALA A 106 10.45 -11.85 -7.70
CA ALA A 106 9.12 -12.39 -7.98
C ALA A 106 8.09 -11.28 -8.26
N ALA A 107 8.23 -10.08 -7.68
CA ALA A 107 7.35 -8.93 -7.94
C ALA A 107 7.27 -8.60 -9.44
N ALA A 108 8.41 -8.40 -10.09
CA ALA A 108 8.46 -8.11 -11.52
C ALA A 108 7.96 -9.29 -12.37
N THR A 109 8.15 -10.53 -11.92
CA THR A 109 7.65 -11.74 -12.59
C THR A 109 6.12 -11.78 -12.56
N ILE A 110 5.49 -11.52 -11.40
CA ILE A 110 4.03 -11.47 -11.25
C ILE A 110 3.43 -10.40 -12.15
N ILE A 111 3.99 -9.18 -12.11
CA ILE A 111 3.50 -8.05 -12.92
C ILE A 111 3.56 -8.38 -14.41
N ARG A 112 4.68 -8.94 -14.88
CA ARG A 112 4.83 -9.34 -16.28
C ARG A 112 3.82 -10.43 -16.66
N ALA A 113 3.73 -11.52 -15.90
CA ALA A 113 2.83 -12.62 -16.18
C ALA A 113 1.35 -12.21 -16.15
N ALA A 114 0.97 -11.33 -15.23
CA ALA A 114 -0.38 -10.78 -15.16
C ALA A 114 -0.72 -9.92 -16.41
N ARG A 115 0.21 -9.08 -16.84
CA ARG A 115 0.03 -8.26 -18.07
C ARG A 115 -0.04 -9.10 -19.33
N GLU A 116 0.77 -10.14 -19.45
CA GLU A 116 0.71 -11.10 -20.57
C GLU A 116 -0.67 -11.79 -20.65
N GLN A 117 -1.36 -11.92 -19.52
CA GLN A 117 -2.73 -12.45 -19.42
C GLN A 117 -3.81 -11.36 -19.58
N GLY A 118 -3.43 -10.11 -19.82
CA GLY A 118 -4.35 -8.99 -20.01
C GLY A 118 -4.99 -8.45 -18.72
N LEU A 119 -4.42 -8.76 -17.56
CA LEU A 119 -4.92 -8.27 -16.26
C LEU A 119 -4.49 -6.83 -16.00
N SER A 120 -5.36 -6.06 -15.39
CA SER A 120 -4.99 -4.78 -14.80
C SER A 120 -4.28 -4.98 -13.46
N ILE A 121 -3.36 -4.08 -13.12
CA ILE A 121 -2.54 -4.18 -11.92
C ILE A 121 -2.69 -2.91 -11.11
N VAL A 122 -3.04 -3.08 -9.84
CA VAL A 122 -3.12 -2.02 -8.85
C VAL A 122 -2.05 -2.24 -7.78
N VAL A 123 -1.30 -1.20 -7.47
CA VAL A 123 -0.50 -1.18 -6.24
C VAL A 123 -1.42 -0.69 -5.12
N ALA A 124 -1.89 -1.63 -4.31
CA ALA A 124 -2.87 -1.41 -3.26
C ALA A 124 -2.18 -1.31 -1.88
N THR A 125 -1.25 -0.37 -1.74
CA THR A 125 -0.57 -0.10 -0.47
C THR A 125 -1.44 0.77 0.45
N ASN A 126 -1.18 0.75 1.77
CA ASN A 126 -1.92 1.61 2.68
C ASN A 126 -1.62 3.09 2.38
N PRO A 127 -2.62 3.92 2.01
CA PRO A 127 -2.41 5.26 1.45
C PRO A 127 -2.15 6.31 2.56
N LEU A 128 -1.12 6.08 3.36
CA LEU A 128 -0.69 6.96 4.46
C LEU A 128 0.50 7.83 4.07
N PHE A 129 1.12 7.57 2.94
CA PHE A 129 2.31 8.25 2.44
C PHE A 129 2.01 9.04 1.17
N PRO A 130 2.76 10.14 0.93
CA PRO A 130 2.69 10.87 -0.33
C PRO A 130 3.19 10.00 -1.50
N ARG A 131 2.68 10.34 -2.67
CA ARG A 131 2.98 9.64 -3.93
C ARG A 131 4.48 9.45 -4.16
N ILE A 132 5.27 10.47 -3.91
CA ILE A 132 6.74 10.41 -4.05
C ILE A 132 7.36 9.28 -3.21
N ALA A 133 6.86 9.04 -2.00
CA ALA A 133 7.36 7.96 -1.15
C ALA A 133 6.95 6.58 -1.65
N ILE A 134 5.76 6.46 -2.23
CA ILE A 134 5.29 5.21 -2.85
C ILE A 134 6.12 4.90 -4.10
N GLU A 135 6.32 5.89 -4.98
CA GLU A 135 7.09 5.73 -6.22
C GLU A 135 8.54 5.33 -5.94
N GLN A 136 9.20 5.95 -4.96
CA GLN A 136 10.55 5.54 -4.55
C GLN A 136 10.59 4.07 -4.07
N ARG A 137 9.60 3.63 -3.28
CA ARG A 137 9.53 2.23 -2.82
C ARG A 137 9.29 1.25 -3.97
N LEU A 138 8.51 1.63 -4.97
CA LEU A 138 8.34 0.85 -6.20
C LEU A 138 9.65 0.75 -7.00
N GLU A 139 10.44 1.82 -7.05
CA GLU A 139 11.80 1.77 -7.61
C GLU A 139 12.71 0.81 -6.83
N TRP A 140 12.64 0.83 -5.49
CA TRP A 140 13.43 -0.10 -4.66
C TRP A 140 12.98 -1.55 -4.84
N ALA A 141 11.71 -1.79 -5.11
CA ALA A 141 11.17 -3.09 -5.46
C ALA A 141 11.57 -3.56 -6.88
N GLY A 142 12.16 -2.67 -7.70
CA GLY A 142 12.53 -2.97 -9.08
C GLY A 142 11.35 -2.96 -10.06
N ILE A 143 10.29 -2.25 -9.72
CA ILE A 143 9.06 -2.12 -10.49
C ILE A 143 8.62 -0.64 -10.57
N PRO A 144 9.49 0.27 -11.10
CA PRO A 144 9.20 1.70 -11.13
C PRO A 144 7.94 2.02 -11.95
N VAL A 145 7.19 3.04 -11.53
CA VAL A 145 5.93 3.44 -12.18
C VAL A 145 6.13 3.77 -13.67
N GLY A 146 7.28 4.35 -14.03
CA GLY A 146 7.57 4.74 -15.41
C GLY A 146 7.70 3.56 -16.39
N ASP A 147 8.04 2.36 -15.91
CA ASP A 147 8.25 1.17 -16.71
C ASP A 147 7.03 0.24 -16.73
N HIS A 148 6.05 0.52 -15.85
CA HIS A 148 4.87 -0.31 -15.66
C HIS A 148 3.60 0.54 -15.76
N ASP A 149 2.63 0.02 -16.51
CA ASP A 149 1.30 0.63 -16.67
C ASP A 149 0.38 0.13 -15.55
N PHE A 150 0.52 0.68 -14.35
CA PHE A 150 -0.39 0.41 -13.25
C PHE A 150 -1.72 1.12 -13.47
N ALA A 151 -2.83 0.39 -13.34
CA ALA A 151 -4.17 0.97 -13.42
C ALA A 151 -4.42 1.98 -12.28
N LEU A 152 -3.83 1.70 -11.11
CA LEU A 152 -3.85 2.60 -9.96
C LEU A 152 -2.63 2.32 -9.06
N VAL A 153 -2.06 3.37 -8.51
CA VAL A 153 -1.11 3.32 -7.39
C VAL A 153 -1.71 4.15 -6.27
N THR A 154 -2.12 3.49 -5.18
CA THR A 154 -2.76 4.17 -4.06
C THR A 154 -1.77 4.99 -3.26
N CYS A 155 -2.13 6.22 -2.94
CA CYS A 155 -1.36 7.14 -2.11
C CYS A 155 -2.32 8.09 -1.38
N TYR A 156 -1.83 8.88 -0.45
CA TYR A 156 -2.73 9.70 0.36
C TYR A 156 -3.41 10.83 -0.46
N GLU A 157 -2.84 11.22 -1.61
CA GLU A 157 -3.41 12.25 -2.49
C GLU A 157 -4.62 11.77 -3.28
N ASN A 158 -4.74 10.45 -3.54
CA ASN A 158 -5.77 9.93 -4.44
C ASN A 158 -6.77 8.97 -3.80
N MET A 159 -6.66 8.71 -2.49
CA MET A 159 -7.57 7.85 -1.76
C MET A 159 -8.30 8.61 -0.67
N HIS A 160 -9.56 8.21 -0.39
CA HIS A 160 -10.45 8.79 0.61
C HIS A 160 -10.63 7.89 1.85
N ALA A 161 -10.10 6.68 1.78
CA ALA A 161 -10.11 5.70 2.85
C ALA A 161 -8.74 5.03 2.98
N ALA A 162 -8.47 4.42 4.13
CA ALA A 162 -7.25 3.68 4.41
C ALA A 162 -7.59 2.23 4.83
N LYS A 163 -6.63 1.31 4.70
CA LYS A 163 -6.75 -0.03 5.29
C LYS A 163 -6.87 0.08 6.82
N PRO A 164 -7.67 -0.75 7.49
CA PRO A 164 -8.44 -1.88 6.98
C PRO A 164 -9.89 -1.56 6.59
N GLN A 165 -10.22 -0.32 6.27
CA GLN A 165 -11.59 0.05 5.93
C GLN A 165 -12.02 -0.63 4.62
N GLN A 166 -13.20 -1.26 4.61
CA GLN A 166 -13.77 -1.83 3.39
C GLN A 166 -14.00 -0.78 2.29
N ALA A 167 -14.21 0.48 2.68
CA ALA A 167 -14.35 1.61 1.77
C ALA A 167 -13.13 1.76 0.85
N TYR A 168 -11.92 1.51 1.36
CA TYR A 168 -10.68 1.53 0.59
C TYR A 168 -10.73 0.56 -0.62
N TYR A 169 -11.16 -0.67 -0.40
CA TYR A 169 -11.26 -1.69 -1.47
C TYR A 169 -12.36 -1.37 -2.46
N ARG A 170 -13.53 -0.89 -1.97
CA ARG A 170 -14.63 -0.47 -2.85
C ARG A 170 -14.23 0.72 -3.72
N GLU A 171 -13.46 1.65 -3.19
CA GLU A 171 -12.94 2.79 -3.93
C GLU A 171 -12.00 2.36 -5.05
N ILE A 172 -11.07 1.45 -4.78
CA ILE A 172 -10.18 0.88 -5.80
C ILE A 172 -10.99 0.21 -6.91
N LEU A 173 -11.93 -0.69 -6.55
CA LEU A 173 -12.75 -1.41 -7.51
C LEU A 173 -13.57 -0.46 -8.39
N ALA A 174 -14.16 0.58 -7.80
CA ALA A 174 -14.90 1.60 -8.53
C ALA A 174 -13.99 2.40 -9.49
N ALA A 175 -12.76 2.74 -9.06
CA ALA A 175 -11.81 3.47 -9.86
C ALA A 175 -11.33 2.70 -11.10
N ILE A 176 -11.19 1.37 -10.99
CA ILE A 176 -10.74 0.52 -12.09
C ILE A 176 -11.89 -0.15 -12.87
N GLY A 177 -13.14 0.01 -12.41
CA GLY A 177 -14.33 -0.53 -13.08
C GLY A 177 -14.43 -2.06 -13.06
N VAL A 178 -14.01 -2.71 -11.95
CA VAL A 178 -13.97 -4.16 -11.79
C VAL A 178 -14.89 -4.59 -10.65
N GLU A 179 -15.64 -5.68 -10.83
CA GLU A 179 -16.47 -6.26 -9.78
C GLU A 179 -15.61 -7.00 -8.74
N PRO A 180 -16.06 -7.10 -7.47
CA PRO A 180 -15.27 -7.71 -6.40
C PRO A 180 -14.77 -9.13 -6.72
N ASP A 181 -15.62 -10.00 -7.27
CA ASP A 181 -15.31 -11.38 -7.62
C ASP A 181 -14.39 -11.52 -8.85
N GLN A 182 -14.04 -10.39 -9.49
CA GLN A 182 -13.10 -10.31 -10.60
C GLN A 182 -11.72 -9.79 -10.19
N ALA A 183 -11.50 -9.55 -8.91
CA ALA A 183 -10.24 -9.03 -8.39
C ALA A 183 -9.63 -9.98 -7.36
N LEU A 184 -8.29 -10.07 -7.37
CA LEU A 184 -7.52 -10.79 -6.37
C LEU A 184 -6.68 -9.79 -5.57
N MET A 185 -6.91 -9.70 -4.25
CA MET A 185 -6.00 -9.01 -3.33
C MET A 185 -4.88 -9.93 -2.90
N VAL A 186 -3.65 -9.44 -2.98
CA VAL A 186 -2.43 -10.09 -2.53
C VAL A 186 -1.76 -9.24 -1.48
N GLY A 187 -1.52 -9.78 -0.30
CA GLY A 187 -0.84 -9.06 0.78
C GLY A 187 -0.41 -9.98 1.90
N ASP A 188 0.42 -9.48 2.80
CA ASP A 188 0.97 -10.21 3.96
C ASP A 188 0.18 -9.96 5.24
N ASP A 189 -0.46 -8.82 5.38
CA ASP A 189 -1.19 -8.44 6.59
C ASP A 189 -2.62 -9.00 6.57
N TRP A 190 -2.88 -9.95 7.48
CA TRP A 190 -4.20 -10.55 7.61
C TRP A 190 -5.31 -9.54 7.90
N GLN A 191 -5.05 -8.57 8.77
CA GLN A 191 -6.05 -7.59 9.22
C GLN A 191 -6.26 -6.46 8.20
N ASN A 192 -5.21 -6.07 7.49
CA ASN A 192 -5.25 -4.97 6.55
C ASN A 192 -5.54 -5.42 5.11
N ASP A 193 -5.12 -6.62 4.70
CA ASP A 193 -5.22 -7.08 3.30
C ASP A 193 -6.29 -8.13 3.10
N ILE A 194 -6.28 -9.19 3.93
CA ILE A 194 -7.07 -10.39 3.68
C ILE A 194 -8.51 -10.19 4.16
N LEU A 195 -8.67 -9.92 5.46
CA LEU A 195 -9.99 -9.84 6.08
C LEU A 195 -10.91 -8.79 5.42
N PRO A 196 -10.48 -7.53 5.23
CA PRO A 196 -11.35 -6.50 4.64
C PRO A 196 -11.59 -6.70 3.14
N ALA A 197 -10.62 -7.22 2.37
CA ALA A 197 -10.81 -7.53 0.95
C ALA A 197 -11.81 -8.67 0.76
N ALA A 198 -11.68 -9.78 1.50
CA ALA A 198 -12.63 -10.88 1.48
C ALA A 198 -14.04 -10.43 1.89
N ALA A 199 -14.16 -9.54 2.89
CA ALA A 199 -15.44 -8.99 3.33
C ALA A 199 -16.14 -8.11 2.27
N VAL A 200 -15.40 -7.59 1.29
CA VAL A 200 -15.94 -6.88 0.11
C VAL A 200 -16.30 -7.86 -1.01
N GLY A 201 -15.80 -9.09 -0.97
CA GLY A 201 -16.05 -10.13 -1.96
C GLY A 201 -14.91 -10.36 -2.95
N LEU A 202 -13.71 -9.81 -2.69
CA LEU A 202 -12.53 -10.11 -3.48
C LEU A 202 -12.04 -11.54 -3.20
N HIS A 203 -11.40 -12.12 -4.20
CA HIS A 203 -10.47 -13.23 -3.94
C HIS A 203 -9.26 -12.71 -3.19
N THR A 204 -8.61 -13.58 -2.38
CA THR A 204 -7.43 -13.19 -1.63
C THR A 204 -6.32 -14.23 -1.72
N PHE A 205 -5.09 -13.75 -1.78
CA PHE A 205 -3.89 -14.58 -1.65
C PHE A 205 -3.05 -14.05 -0.49
N TRP A 206 -2.86 -14.87 0.53
CA TRP A 206 -2.11 -14.47 1.71
C TRP A 206 -0.63 -14.82 1.56
N ILE A 207 0.22 -13.79 1.51
CA ILE A 207 1.68 -13.94 1.56
C ILE A 207 2.06 -14.25 2.99
N ALA A 208 2.39 -15.51 3.26
CA ALA A 208 2.68 -15.97 4.62
C ALA A 208 3.61 -17.19 4.60
N PRO A 209 4.36 -17.43 5.69
CA PRO A 209 5.12 -18.66 5.86
C PRO A 209 4.24 -19.91 5.76
N ASN A 210 4.81 -21.02 5.32
CA ASN A 210 4.06 -22.26 5.10
C ASN A 210 3.43 -22.84 6.38
N ASP A 211 3.99 -22.52 7.53
CA ASP A 211 3.51 -22.94 8.86
C ASP A 211 2.55 -21.94 9.51
N ALA A 212 2.32 -20.79 8.88
CA ALA A 212 1.33 -19.82 9.36
C ALA A 212 -0.07 -20.42 9.34
N VAL A 213 -0.83 -20.12 10.38
CA VAL A 213 -2.22 -20.58 10.52
C VAL A 213 -3.13 -19.40 10.23
N ALA A 214 -4.00 -19.56 9.23
CA ALA A 214 -5.04 -18.58 8.93
C ALA A 214 -6.12 -18.61 10.02
N ASP A 215 -6.57 -17.44 10.49
CA ASP A 215 -7.68 -17.33 11.44
C ASP A 215 -8.97 -17.93 10.87
N ASP A 216 -9.23 -17.70 9.59
CA ASP A 216 -10.32 -18.31 8.83
C ASP A 216 -9.83 -18.71 7.41
N PRO A 217 -9.55 -20.01 7.19
CA PRO A 217 -9.07 -20.50 5.89
C PRO A 217 -10.07 -20.32 4.74
N THR A 218 -11.34 -20.08 5.02
CA THR A 218 -12.37 -19.89 3.98
C THR A 218 -12.27 -18.52 3.30
N LEU A 219 -11.56 -17.59 3.91
CA LEU A 219 -11.36 -16.23 3.38
C LEU A 219 -10.22 -16.15 2.35
N ILE A 220 -9.43 -17.21 2.19
CA ILE A 220 -8.28 -17.19 1.26
C ILE A 220 -8.51 -18.14 0.08
N SER A 221 -8.25 -17.63 -1.13
CA SER A 221 -8.23 -18.43 -2.36
C SER A 221 -6.90 -19.18 -2.51
N GLY A 222 -5.85 -18.68 -1.86
CA GLY A 222 -4.53 -19.28 -1.83
C GLY A 222 -3.60 -18.62 -0.82
N ARG A 223 -2.48 -19.28 -0.53
CA ARG A 223 -1.39 -18.76 0.31
C ARG A 223 -0.05 -19.32 -0.12
N GLY A 224 1.01 -18.66 0.31
CA GLY A 224 2.41 -19.06 0.08
C GLY A 224 3.34 -17.85 0.08
N SER A 225 4.57 -18.07 -0.35
CA SER A 225 5.53 -16.99 -0.61
C SER A 225 5.17 -16.20 -1.86
N LEU A 226 5.83 -15.07 -2.08
CA LEU A 226 5.70 -14.32 -3.33
C LEU A 226 6.20 -15.12 -4.54
N ASP A 227 7.21 -15.97 -4.36
CA ASP A 227 7.72 -16.89 -5.40
C ASP A 227 6.66 -17.94 -5.76
N ASP A 228 5.97 -18.53 -4.77
CA ASP A 228 4.85 -19.46 -5.01
C ASP A 228 3.72 -18.79 -5.82
N LEU A 229 3.40 -17.53 -5.49
CA LEU A 229 2.41 -16.77 -6.27
C LEU A 229 2.90 -16.53 -7.71
N ALA A 230 4.16 -16.16 -7.90
CA ALA A 230 4.71 -15.93 -9.23
C ALA A 230 4.63 -17.20 -10.10
N GLU A 231 4.94 -18.36 -9.54
CA GLU A 231 4.79 -19.65 -10.21
C GLU A 231 3.33 -19.93 -10.56
N ARG A 232 2.41 -19.74 -9.62
CA ARG A 232 0.95 -19.97 -9.82
C ARG A 232 0.37 -19.05 -10.91
N VAL A 233 0.70 -17.76 -10.87
CA VAL A 233 0.22 -16.79 -11.87
C VAL A 233 0.76 -17.15 -13.26
N THR A 234 2.04 -17.51 -13.36
CA THR A 234 2.65 -17.93 -14.63
C THR A 234 2.01 -19.20 -15.19
N ASN A 235 1.59 -20.13 -14.33
CA ASN A 235 0.98 -21.41 -14.72
C ASN A 235 -0.53 -21.34 -14.91
N GLY A 236 -1.15 -20.15 -14.85
CA GLY A 236 -2.58 -19.96 -15.17
C GLY A 236 -3.54 -20.23 -14.00
N TRP A 237 -3.06 -20.33 -12.77
CA TRP A 237 -3.91 -20.55 -11.59
C TRP A 237 -5.05 -19.55 -11.43
N LEU A 238 -4.89 -18.31 -11.88
CA LEU A 238 -5.96 -17.30 -11.81
C LEU A 238 -7.22 -17.68 -12.58
N GLN A 239 -7.09 -18.53 -13.60
CA GLN A 239 -8.22 -19.04 -14.39
C GLN A 239 -9.02 -20.11 -13.63
N GLU A 240 -8.39 -20.78 -12.66
CA GLU A 240 -9.02 -21.81 -11.84
C GLU A 240 -9.94 -21.19 -10.77
N LEU A 241 -9.67 -19.94 -10.37
CA LEU A 241 -10.48 -19.21 -9.36
C LEU A 241 -11.91 -18.93 -9.83
N ASP A 242 -12.15 -19.00 -11.13
CA ASP A 242 -13.46 -18.74 -11.73
C ASP A 242 -14.35 -19.97 -11.84
N THR A 243 -13.84 -21.14 -11.50
CA THR A 243 -14.62 -22.38 -11.61
C THR A 243 -15.43 -22.55 -10.32
N PRO A 244 -16.78 -22.45 -10.36
CA PRO A 244 -17.59 -22.76 -9.19
C PRO A 244 -17.31 -24.21 -8.75
N ALA A 245 -17.06 -24.38 -7.45
CA ALA A 245 -16.84 -25.68 -6.83
C ALA A 245 -18.10 -26.55 -6.88
#